data_8555c3ed648e0d82474bf0aaab1c8d15
#
_entry.id   8555c3ed648e0d82474bf0aaab1c8d15
#
_cell.length_a   1.000
_cell.length_b   1.000
_cell.length_c   1.000
_cell.angle_alpha   90.00
_cell.angle_beta   90.00
_cell.angle_gamma   90.00
#
_symmetry.space_group_name_H-M   'P 1'
#
loop_
_entity.id
_entity.type
_entity.pdbx_description
1 polymer ?
#
loop_
_entity_poly.entity_id
_entity_poly.type
_entity_poly.pdbx_seq_one_letter_code
_entity_poly.pdbx_strand_id
1 'polypeptide(L)'
;MRNRTVTYAAEAAFSALADPTRRAVLDLLRRGSLPAGRIAQAFPVSRPAISKHLRLLRRVHLVRERREGRRRLYQLNPEPLRAVDSWLSHYRIFWQMNLADLKKFVETEHEREKSGPRTKTKEK
;
A
#
# COMPACT_ATOMS: atom_id res chain seq x y z
N MET A 1 26.95 -7.13 3.82
CA MET A 1 26.95 -6.71 3.10
C MET A 1 26.46 -5.48 2.60
N ARG A 2 26.71 -5.12 1.46
CA ARG A 2 26.35 -3.88 0.99
C ARG A 2 24.89 -3.66 1.00
N ASN A 3 24.11 -4.66 1.05
CA ASN A 3 22.68 -4.49 1.05
C ASN A 3 22.10 -4.36 2.43
N ARG A 4 22.94 -4.37 3.43
CA ARG A 4 22.45 -4.36 4.78
C ARG A 4 21.62 -3.11 5.12
N THR A 5 22.09 -1.94 4.69
CA THR A 5 21.38 -0.72 4.96
C THR A 5 20.00 -0.72 4.30
N VAL A 6 19.95 -1.19 3.06
CA VAL A 6 18.68 -1.27 2.35
C VAL A 6 17.77 -2.26 3.05
N THR A 7 18.33 -3.37 3.51
CA THR A 7 17.56 -4.37 4.22
C THR A 7 16.95 -3.81 5.50
N TYR A 8 17.73 -3.03 6.25
CA TYR A 8 17.21 -2.45 7.47
C TYR A 8 16.10 -1.46 7.19
N ALA A 9 16.25 -0.64 6.16
CA ALA A 9 15.22 0.33 5.80
C ALA A 9 13.94 -0.40 5.39
N ALA A 10 14.09 -1.46 4.62
CA ALA A 10 12.94 -2.25 4.21
C ALA A 10 12.27 -2.89 5.41
N GLU A 11 13.07 -3.46 6.33
CA GLU A 11 12.51 -4.10 7.51
C GLU A 11 11.75 -3.12 8.38
N ALA A 12 12.28 -1.90 8.55
CA ALA A 12 11.60 -0.90 9.34
C ALA A 12 10.25 -0.55 8.72
N ALA A 13 10.23 -0.39 7.40
CA ALA A 13 8.98 -0.08 6.72
C ALA A 13 7.99 -1.23 6.82
N PHE A 14 8.43 -2.46 6.59
CA PHE A 14 7.55 -3.62 6.70
C PHE A 14 7.00 -3.76 8.11
N SER A 15 7.85 -3.57 9.11
CA SER A 15 7.40 -3.68 10.49
C SER A 15 6.33 -2.65 10.80
N ALA A 16 6.52 -1.42 10.34
CA ALA A 16 5.53 -0.36 10.57
C ALA A 16 4.23 -0.70 9.87
N LEU A 17 4.30 -1.29 8.69
CA LEU A 17 3.10 -1.61 7.91
C LEU A 17 2.40 -2.88 8.38
N ALA A 18 2.99 -3.61 9.31
CA ALA A 18 2.39 -4.84 9.78
C ALA A 18 1.13 -4.61 10.61
N ASP A 19 0.97 -3.43 11.18
CA ASP A 19 -0.18 -3.11 12.01
C ASP A 19 -1.29 -2.46 11.17
N PRO A 20 -2.52 -2.98 11.22
CA PRO A 20 -3.59 -2.42 10.40
C PRO A 20 -3.96 -0.99 10.75
N THR A 21 -3.87 -0.60 12.02
CA THR A 21 -4.18 0.76 12.41
C THR A 21 -3.16 1.73 11.81
N ARG A 22 -1.88 1.34 11.83
CA ARG A 22 -0.85 2.19 11.23
C ARG A 22 -1.06 2.34 9.72
N ARG A 23 -1.42 1.25 9.04
CA ARG A 23 -1.73 1.36 7.62
C ARG A 23 -2.90 2.30 7.38
N ALA A 24 -3.92 2.21 8.23
CA ALA A 24 -5.08 3.07 8.10
C ALA A 24 -4.73 4.54 8.34
N VAL A 25 -3.82 4.80 9.28
CA VAL A 25 -3.36 6.16 9.52
C VAL A 25 -2.65 6.70 8.27
N LEU A 26 -1.80 5.89 7.67
CA LEU A 26 -1.12 6.33 6.45
C LEU A 26 -2.11 6.59 5.33
N ASP A 27 -3.12 5.73 5.21
CA ASP A 27 -4.15 5.93 4.19
C ASP A 27 -4.90 7.24 4.40
N LEU A 28 -5.16 7.57 5.66
CA LEU A 28 -5.84 8.81 5.98
C LEU A 28 -4.97 9.99 5.59
N LEU A 29 -3.68 9.93 5.91
CA LEU A 29 -2.76 11.03 5.63
C LEU A 29 -2.43 11.16 4.15
N ARG A 30 -2.76 10.16 3.34
CA ARG A 30 -2.63 10.30 1.90
C ARG A 30 -3.48 11.44 1.38
N ARG A 31 -4.55 11.75 2.07
CA ARG A 31 -5.47 12.79 1.64
C ARG A 31 -5.03 14.19 2.05
N GLY A 32 -4.09 14.29 2.95
CA GLY A 32 -3.58 15.58 3.40
C GLY A 32 -3.12 15.52 4.83
N SER A 33 -2.39 16.55 5.25
CA SER A 33 -1.89 16.62 6.60
C SER A 33 -2.99 16.85 7.60
N LEU A 34 -2.88 16.27 8.78
CA LEU A 34 -3.88 16.40 9.82
C LEU A 34 -3.22 16.53 11.19
N PRO A 35 -3.84 17.27 12.11
CA PRO A 35 -3.36 17.27 13.48
C PRO A 35 -3.71 15.96 14.18
N ALA A 36 -2.96 15.61 15.22
CA ALA A 36 -3.13 14.35 15.92
C ALA A 36 -4.57 14.14 16.41
N GLY A 37 -5.20 15.21 16.86
CA GLY A 37 -6.59 15.08 17.35
C GLY A 37 -7.55 14.62 16.28
N ARG A 38 -7.36 15.13 15.06
CA ARG A 38 -8.23 14.73 13.96
C ARG A 38 -7.95 13.29 13.55
N ILE A 39 -6.69 12.90 13.60
CA ILE A 39 -6.34 11.51 13.31
C ILE A 39 -7.00 10.61 14.34
N ALA A 40 -6.90 10.97 15.62
CA ALA A 40 -7.47 10.15 16.68
C ALA A 40 -8.99 10.00 16.55
N GLN A 41 -9.66 11.03 16.08
CA GLN A 41 -11.10 10.97 15.90
C GLN A 41 -11.53 9.98 14.83
N ALA A 42 -10.64 9.68 13.93
CA ALA A 42 -10.98 8.81 12.80
C ALA A 42 -10.94 7.32 13.12
N PHE A 43 -10.45 6.96 14.30
CA PHE A 43 -10.30 5.56 14.65
C PHE A 43 -10.90 5.22 16.01
N PRO A 44 -11.44 4.02 16.18
CA PRO A 44 -12.01 3.60 17.45
C PRO A 44 -10.93 3.09 18.41
N VAL A 45 -9.90 3.89 18.62
CA VAL A 45 -8.84 3.56 19.55
C VAL A 45 -8.55 4.79 20.38
N SER A 46 -7.89 4.61 21.50
CA SER A 46 -7.63 5.72 22.39
C SER A 46 -6.63 6.69 21.80
N ARG A 47 -6.68 7.92 22.28
CA ARG A 47 -5.76 8.92 21.82
C ARG A 47 -4.30 8.57 22.13
N PRO A 48 -4.00 8.04 23.34
CA PRO A 48 -2.63 7.56 23.58
C PRO A 48 -2.18 6.47 22.60
N ALA A 49 -3.09 5.61 22.19
CA ALA A 49 -2.74 4.56 21.22
C ALA A 49 -2.37 5.19 19.89
N ILE A 50 -3.13 6.18 19.44
CA ILE A 50 -2.83 6.89 18.20
C ILE A 50 -1.47 7.59 18.32
N SER A 51 -1.22 8.23 19.46
CA SER A 51 0.07 8.90 19.66
C SER A 51 1.22 7.92 19.55
N LYS A 52 1.04 6.72 20.05
CA LYS A 52 2.05 5.70 20.00
C LYS A 52 2.29 5.26 18.55
N HIS A 53 1.22 5.08 17.79
CA HIS A 53 1.35 4.70 16.38
C HIS A 53 2.04 5.82 15.59
N LEU A 54 1.69 7.07 15.86
CA LEU A 54 2.31 8.18 15.16
C LEU A 54 3.79 8.29 15.49
N ARG A 55 4.14 8.03 16.76
CA ARG A 55 5.53 8.08 17.14
C ARG A 55 6.36 7.04 16.41
N LEU A 56 5.81 5.84 16.29
CA LEU A 56 6.50 4.77 15.59
C LEU A 56 6.62 5.09 14.10
N LEU A 57 5.55 5.61 13.50
CA LEU A 57 5.59 6.00 12.09
C LEU A 57 6.58 7.11 11.84
N ARG A 58 6.73 8.04 12.78
CA ARG A 58 7.74 9.09 12.65
C ARG A 58 9.15 8.52 12.77
N ARG A 59 9.33 7.56 13.66
CA ARG A 59 10.63 6.96 13.86
C ARG A 59 11.14 6.28 12.59
N VAL A 60 10.26 5.68 11.82
CA VAL A 60 10.65 5.04 10.58
C VAL A 60 10.48 5.96 9.38
N HIS A 61 10.20 7.24 9.64
CA HIS A 61 10.11 8.29 8.63
C HIS A 61 8.97 8.14 7.63
N LEU A 62 7.96 7.38 7.96
CA LEU A 62 6.77 7.30 7.13
C LEU A 62 5.84 8.48 7.35
N VAL A 63 6.01 9.17 8.47
CA VAL A 63 5.23 10.34 8.81
C VAL A 63 6.19 11.42 9.28
N ARG A 64 5.92 12.63 8.85
CA ARG A 64 6.67 13.80 9.32
C ARG A 64 5.75 14.68 10.11
N GLU A 65 6.31 15.38 11.08
CA GLU A 65 5.56 16.33 11.87
C GLU A 65 5.96 17.72 11.41
N ARG A 66 4.98 18.56 11.15
CA ARG A 66 5.24 19.92 10.68
C ARG A 66 4.45 20.88 11.55
N ARG A 67 5.07 21.99 11.88
CA ARG A 67 4.38 23.00 12.65
C ARG A 67 3.75 24.02 11.76
N GLU A 68 2.52 24.38 12.06
CA GLU A 68 1.84 25.42 11.33
C GLU A 68 1.14 26.27 12.37
N GLY A 69 1.74 27.40 12.72
CA GLY A 69 1.25 28.21 13.82
C GLY A 69 1.41 27.45 15.13
N ARG A 70 0.33 27.28 15.87
CA ARG A 70 0.35 26.54 17.10
C ARG A 70 0.03 25.08 16.91
N ARG A 71 -0.31 24.71 15.68
CA ARG A 71 -0.73 23.34 15.39
C ARG A 71 0.44 22.51 14.96
N ARG A 72 0.37 21.23 15.30
CA ARG A 72 1.31 20.25 14.79
C ARG A 72 0.55 19.40 13.81
N LEU A 73 1.03 19.36 12.60
CA LEU A 73 0.40 18.57 11.56
C LEU A 73 1.27 17.38 11.24
N TYR A 74 0.60 16.24 11.01
CA TYR A 74 1.29 15.03 10.61
C TYR A 74 1.08 14.84 9.13
N GLN A 75 2.13 14.53 8.44
CA GLN A 75 2.14 14.46 6.99
C GLN A 75 2.76 13.16 6.53
N LEU A 76 2.16 12.54 5.54
CA LEU A 76 2.72 11.32 4.96
C LEU A 76 4.02 11.61 4.25
N ASN A 77 5.01 10.79 4.49
CA ASN A 77 6.24 10.80 3.74
C ASN A 77 6.37 9.45 3.05
N PRO A 78 6.13 9.37 1.75
CA PRO A 78 6.11 8.08 1.08
C PRO A 78 7.49 7.51 0.76
N GLU A 79 8.57 8.25 1.04
CA GLU A 79 9.90 7.78 0.65
C GLU A 79 10.27 6.39 1.18
N PRO A 80 10.03 6.09 2.46
CA PRO A 80 10.39 4.75 2.92
C PRO A 80 9.62 3.62 2.24
N LEU A 81 8.49 3.96 1.62
CA LEU A 81 7.71 2.95 0.90
C LEU A 81 8.41 2.50 -0.38
N ARG A 82 9.43 3.23 -0.82
CA ARG A 82 10.19 2.83 -1.99
C ARG A 82 10.87 1.48 -1.76
N ALA A 83 11.31 1.21 -0.54
CA ALA A 83 11.92 -0.07 -0.24
C ALA A 83 10.92 -1.20 -0.37
N VAL A 84 9.68 -0.95 0.07
CA VAL A 84 8.60 -1.93 -0.07
C VAL A 84 8.26 -2.12 -1.54
N ASP A 85 8.16 -1.03 -2.28
CA ASP A 85 7.86 -1.07 -3.69
C ASP A 85 8.94 -1.84 -4.46
N SER A 86 10.19 -1.60 -4.12
CA SER A 86 11.31 -2.28 -4.75
C SER A 86 11.23 -3.78 -4.51
N TRP A 87 10.91 -4.19 -3.28
CA TRP A 87 10.77 -5.59 -2.97
C TRP A 87 9.61 -6.20 -3.75
N LEU A 88 8.48 -5.51 -3.81
CA LEU A 88 7.32 -5.99 -4.54
C LEU A 88 7.57 -6.12 -6.03
N SER A 89 8.50 -5.32 -6.56
CA SER A 89 8.77 -5.37 -7.98
C SER A 89 9.23 -6.75 -8.44
N HIS A 90 9.84 -7.52 -7.53
CA HIS A 90 10.27 -8.87 -7.84
C HIS A 90 9.11 -9.81 -8.04
N TYR A 91 7.95 -9.46 -7.53
CA TYR A 91 6.78 -10.33 -7.60
C TYR A 91 5.75 -9.85 -8.61
N ARG A 92 5.85 -8.60 -9.05
CA ARG A 92 4.87 -8.07 -9.99
C ARG A 92 4.83 -8.81 -11.28
N ILE A 93 5.96 -9.32 -11.73
CA ILE A 93 6.00 -10.03 -12.98
C ILE A 93 5.12 -11.27 -12.91
N PHE A 94 5.05 -11.91 -11.76
CA PHE A 94 4.18 -13.08 -11.60
C PHE A 94 2.72 -12.69 -11.76
N TRP A 95 2.33 -11.56 -11.21
CA TRP A 95 0.95 -11.09 -11.31
C TRP A 95 0.63 -10.65 -12.73
N GLN A 96 1.56 -9.98 -13.35
CA GLN A 96 1.38 -9.53 -14.73
C GLN A 96 1.28 -10.70 -15.68
N MET A 97 2.09 -11.71 -15.49
CA MET A 97 2.03 -12.91 -16.30
C MET A 97 0.69 -13.61 -16.14
N ASN A 98 0.24 -13.72 -14.90
CA ASN A 98 -1.04 -14.37 -14.66
C ASN A 98 -2.18 -13.60 -15.31
N LEU A 99 -2.12 -12.27 -15.25
CA LEU A 99 -3.15 -11.45 -15.89
C LEU A 99 -3.11 -11.59 -17.39
N ALA A 100 -1.90 -11.64 -17.96
CA ALA A 100 -1.75 -11.79 -19.40
C ALA A 100 -2.28 -13.15 -19.83
N ASP A 101 -1.99 -14.18 -19.06
CA ASP A 101 -2.47 -15.52 -19.37
C ASP A 101 -3.99 -15.58 -19.29
N LEU A 102 -4.56 -14.96 -18.28
CA LEU A 102 -6.00 -14.93 -18.13
C LEU A 102 -6.64 -14.17 -19.26
N LYS A 103 -6.08 -13.03 -19.62
CA LYS A 103 -6.59 -12.24 -20.72
C LYS A 103 -6.55 -13.05 -22.01
N LYS A 104 -5.45 -13.73 -22.23
CA LYS A 104 -5.30 -14.54 -23.41
C LYS A 104 -6.32 -15.66 -23.45
N PHE A 105 -6.54 -16.27 -22.31
CA PHE A 105 -7.53 -17.33 -22.22
C PHE A 105 -8.92 -16.82 -22.56
N VAL A 106 -9.27 -15.68 -22.00
CA VAL A 106 -10.59 -15.08 -22.23
C VAL A 106 -10.75 -14.69 -23.71
N GLU A 107 -9.72 -14.11 -24.30
CA GLU A 107 -9.77 -13.73 -25.70
C GLU A 107 -9.92 -14.96 -26.59
N THR A 108 -9.22 -16.04 -26.25
CA THR A 108 -9.30 -17.27 -27.01
C THR A 108 -10.71 -17.84 -26.95
N GLU A 109 -11.28 -17.85 -25.75
CA GLU A 109 -12.64 -18.36 -25.60
C GLU A 109 -13.62 -17.50 -26.38
N HIS A 110 -13.43 -16.20 -26.34
CA HIS A 110 -14.30 -15.30 -27.05
C HIS A 110 -14.25 -15.54 -28.56
N GLU A 111 -13.05 -15.74 -29.08
CA GLU A 111 -12.90 -16.02 -30.48
C GLU A 111 -13.47 -17.37 -30.86
N ARG A 112 -13.34 -18.32 -29.95
CA ARG A 112 -13.88 -19.63 -30.20
C ARG A 112 -15.40 -19.56 -30.30
N GLU A 113 -16.01 -18.75 -29.44
CA GLU A 113 -17.44 -18.57 -29.50
C GLU A 113 -17.85 -17.89 -30.78
N LYS A 114 -17.08 -16.93 -31.22
CA LYS A 114 -17.40 -16.23 -32.42
C LYS A 114 -17.29 -17.10 -33.65
N SER A 115 -16.29 -17.95 -33.72
CA SER A 115 -16.10 -18.77 -34.89
C SER A 115 -16.59 -20.18 -34.72
N GLY A 116 -17.22 -20.48 -33.63
CA GLY A 116 -17.72 -21.82 -33.43
C GLY A 116 -18.88 -22.09 -34.34
N PRO A 117 -19.33 -23.29 -34.31
CA PRO A 117 -20.41 -23.69 -35.17
C PRO A 117 -21.52 -22.85 -34.82
N ARG A 118 -21.90 -22.10 -35.72
CA ARG A 118 -22.84 -21.25 -35.39
C ARG A 118 -23.96 -21.87 -35.02
N THR A 119 -24.01 -22.96 -35.19
CA THR A 119 -25.12 -23.57 -34.85
C THR A 119 -25.20 -23.86 -33.55
N LYS A 120 -24.48 -24.16 -33.01
CA LYS A 120 -24.63 -24.55 -31.81
C LYS A 120 -24.21 -23.86 -30.87
N THR A 121 -23.90 -23.63 -30.50
CA THR A 121 -23.54 -22.95 -29.74
C THR A 121 -22.82 -23.09 -28.92
N LYS A 122 -22.27 -23.74 -28.94
CA LYS A 122 -21.56 -23.85 -28.34
C LYS A 122 -20.70 -24.13 -28.12
N GLU A 123 -20.09 -24.55 -28.40
CA GLU A 123 -19.31 -25.06 -28.37
C GLU A 123 -18.51 -24.73 -27.75
N LYS A 124 -18.26 -24.69 -27.11
CA LYS A 124 -17.54 -24.32 -26.63
C LYS A 124 -17.43 -24.48 -25.70
#